data_fe2bec44b5b7bd10ca4bd7647ed533f7
#
_entry.id   fe2bec44b5b7bd10ca4bd7647ed533f7
#
_cell.length_a   1.000
_cell.length_b   1.000
_cell.length_c   1.000
_cell.angle_alpha   90.00
_cell.angle_beta   90.00
_cell.angle_gamma   90.00
#
_symmetry.space_group_name_H-M   'P 1'
#
loop_
_entity.id
_entity.type
_entity.pdbx_description
1 polymer ?
#
loop_
_entity_poly.entity_id
_entity_poly.type
_entity_poly.pdbx_seq_one_letter_code
_entity_poly.pdbx_strand_id
1 'polypeptide(L)'
;MSLAYKKFAALFVLVAGLCMGTFAQDKTEAINLFNQGVEQMKANDPNAVNTFEKVVAICDQIGDSAQDVKSKAITVIPDLYYKKAYNLLMTDKKVNESLQASKTTLAMADKYQDPNVKESTQKLMIQAYTSMAANYGQTKEYDKAVLACDSILAINPDHTPTLYNKALMLRGLDKGPEFEQTIDLYLSKIQGDAAKTEQANKVARDYFRVAGGKANKDNKLNDAVTLLTKASKYGEDNNLYYQFASVYNKQKKFELAATNAQKGLDMDAAATPENKAKYYYELGTAQAGLGKTSDACQSLTNAMYGPFLNAAKGQKTNLKCPQ
;
A
#
# COMPACT_ATOMS: atom_id res chain seq x y z
N MET A 1 -23.62 -12.70 1.19
CA MET A 1 -24.71 -13.62 1.64
C MET A 1 -25.28 -14.49 0.51
N SER A 2 -24.53 -14.98 -0.47
CA SER A 2 -25.17 -15.70 -1.58
C SER A 2 -24.51 -17.00 -2.06
N LEU A 3 -23.25 -17.28 -1.78
CA LEU A 3 -22.60 -18.51 -2.29
C LEU A 3 -22.86 -19.76 -1.43
N ALA A 4 -22.89 -19.64 -0.12
CA ALA A 4 -23.15 -20.77 0.78
C ALA A 4 -24.59 -21.33 0.64
N TYR A 5 -25.56 -20.47 0.37
CA TYR A 5 -26.97 -20.88 0.26
C TYR A 5 -27.30 -21.65 -1.01
N LYS A 6 -26.59 -21.42 -2.13
CA LYS A 6 -26.88 -22.11 -3.41
C LYS A 6 -26.41 -23.56 -3.45
N LYS A 7 -25.40 -23.96 -2.65
CA LYS A 7 -24.97 -25.35 -2.54
C LYS A 7 -25.94 -26.21 -1.68
N PHE A 8 -26.83 -25.58 -0.91
CA PHE A 8 -27.72 -26.25 0.04
C PHE A 8 -29.01 -26.81 -0.53
N ALA A 9 -29.47 -26.35 -1.67
CA ALA A 9 -30.76 -26.78 -2.26
C ALA A 9 -30.73 -28.21 -2.84
N ALA A 10 -29.55 -28.83 -2.96
CA ALA A 10 -29.40 -30.17 -3.55
C ALA A 10 -29.16 -31.32 -2.53
N LEU A 11 -29.25 -31.03 -1.22
CA LEU A 11 -28.94 -32.02 -0.17
C LEU A 11 -30.21 -32.72 0.29
N PHE A 12 -30.88 -33.47 -0.61
CA PHE A 12 -32.06 -34.27 -0.22
C PHE A 12 -31.67 -35.70 0.13
N VAL A 13 -31.98 -36.05 1.39
CA VAL A 13 -32.34 -37.37 1.97
C VAL A 13 -31.88 -38.64 1.26
N LEU A 14 -30.95 -39.33 1.86
CA LEU A 14 -30.67 -40.74 1.62
C LEU A 14 -31.63 -41.61 2.44
N VAL A 15 -32.59 -42.29 1.78
CA VAL A 15 -33.45 -43.32 2.36
C VAL A 15 -32.71 -44.64 2.29
N ALA A 16 -32.72 -45.39 3.40
CA ALA A 16 -32.08 -46.67 3.62
C ALA A 16 -32.67 -47.80 2.75
N GLY A 17 -31.79 -48.57 2.13
CA GLY A 17 -32.10 -49.88 1.59
C GLY A 17 -31.24 -50.93 2.32
N LEU A 18 -31.88 -51.96 2.85
CA LEU A 18 -31.38 -52.99 3.73
C LEU A 18 -30.41 -53.99 3.08
N CYS A 19 -29.52 -54.50 3.93
CA CYS A 19 -28.79 -55.76 3.96
C CYS A 19 -27.32 -55.78 3.53
N MET A 20 -26.43 -55.92 4.52
CA MET A 20 -25.50 -57.02 4.78
C MET A 20 -24.39 -56.62 5.74
N GLY A 21 -24.19 -57.42 6.81
CA GLY A 21 -22.98 -57.53 7.60
C GLY A 21 -22.57 -56.27 8.42
N THR A 22 -21.57 -56.43 9.23
CA THR A 22 -20.96 -55.40 10.10
C THR A 22 -20.65 -54.07 9.41
N PHE A 23 -20.34 -54.08 8.12
CA PHE A 23 -20.14 -52.86 7.29
C PHE A 23 -21.38 -52.00 7.06
N ALA A 24 -22.59 -52.59 7.12
CA ALA A 24 -23.84 -51.84 6.96
C ALA A 24 -24.15 -51.00 8.21
N GLN A 25 -23.76 -51.46 9.38
CA GLN A 25 -23.95 -50.74 10.65
C GLN A 25 -23.05 -49.50 10.72
N ASP A 26 -21.80 -49.60 10.31
CA ASP A 26 -20.83 -48.53 10.29
C ASP A 26 -21.21 -47.42 9.29
N LYS A 27 -21.70 -47.78 8.09
CA LYS A 27 -22.20 -46.80 7.12
C LYS A 27 -23.47 -46.08 7.63
N THR A 28 -24.34 -46.76 8.35
CA THR A 28 -25.52 -46.15 8.97
C THR A 28 -25.10 -45.12 10.03
N GLU A 29 -24.07 -45.41 10.82
CA GLU A 29 -23.52 -44.46 11.77
C GLU A 29 -22.97 -43.21 11.08
N ALA A 30 -22.18 -43.35 10.01
CA ALA A 30 -21.68 -42.24 9.23
C ALA A 30 -22.81 -41.37 8.65
N ILE A 31 -23.89 -41.99 8.16
CA ILE A 31 -25.08 -41.25 7.66
C ILE A 31 -25.78 -40.50 8.79
N ASN A 32 -25.96 -41.13 9.95
CA ASN A 32 -26.61 -40.48 11.10
C ASN A 32 -25.79 -39.28 11.60
N LEU A 33 -24.47 -39.40 11.71
CA LEU A 33 -23.57 -38.32 12.06
C LEU A 33 -23.58 -37.23 10.99
N PHE A 34 -23.61 -37.55 9.71
CA PHE A 34 -23.75 -36.60 8.65
C PHE A 34 -25.03 -35.76 8.77
N ASN A 35 -26.16 -36.44 9.02
CA ASN A 35 -27.45 -35.74 9.23
C ASN A 35 -27.41 -34.88 10.50
N GLN A 36 -26.79 -35.32 11.58
CA GLN A 36 -26.55 -34.50 12.78
C GLN A 36 -25.71 -33.26 12.45
N GLY A 37 -24.64 -33.42 11.68
CA GLY A 37 -23.81 -32.29 11.23
C GLY A 37 -24.60 -31.27 10.40
N VAL A 38 -25.52 -31.73 9.54
CA VAL A 38 -26.43 -30.88 8.77
C VAL A 38 -27.36 -30.09 9.69
N GLU A 39 -27.95 -30.68 10.68
CA GLU A 39 -28.81 -29.96 11.64
C GLU A 39 -28.01 -28.95 12.49
N GLN A 40 -26.84 -29.36 12.98
CA GLN A 40 -25.92 -28.44 13.67
C GLN A 40 -25.54 -27.22 12.78
N MET A 41 -25.24 -27.45 11.51
CA MET A 41 -24.92 -26.39 10.56
C MET A 41 -26.10 -25.44 10.33
N LYS A 42 -27.35 -25.95 10.22
CA LYS A 42 -28.57 -25.13 10.15
C LYS A 42 -28.77 -24.28 11.40
N ALA A 43 -28.47 -24.86 12.57
CA ALA A 43 -28.53 -24.17 13.86
C ALA A 43 -27.35 -23.20 14.10
N ASN A 44 -26.39 -23.10 13.20
CA ASN A 44 -25.12 -22.38 13.37
C ASN A 44 -24.29 -22.88 14.58
N ASP A 45 -24.43 -24.14 14.96
CA ASP A 45 -23.66 -24.75 16.04
C ASP A 45 -22.17 -24.86 15.61
N PRO A 46 -21.22 -24.32 16.41
CA PRO A 46 -19.78 -24.39 16.11
C PRO A 46 -19.23 -25.83 16.06
N ASN A 47 -19.96 -26.81 16.64
CA ASN A 47 -19.56 -28.21 16.62
C ASN A 47 -19.82 -28.91 15.26
N ALA A 48 -20.55 -28.29 14.35
CA ALA A 48 -20.86 -28.90 13.05
C ALA A 48 -19.59 -29.36 12.31
N VAL A 49 -18.53 -28.59 12.33
CA VAL A 49 -17.26 -28.93 11.67
C VAL A 49 -16.65 -30.20 12.26
N ASN A 50 -16.62 -30.33 13.59
CA ASN A 50 -16.07 -31.51 14.27
C ASN A 50 -16.90 -32.78 13.96
N THR A 51 -18.22 -32.60 13.79
CA THR A 51 -19.12 -33.69 13.42
C THR A 51 -18.85 -34.17 12.01
N PHE A 52 -18.66 -33.28 11.02
CA PHE A 52 -18.30 -33.67 9.66
C PHE A 52 -16.89 -34.26 9.57
N GLU A 53 -15.93 -33.82 10.38
CA GLU A 53 -14.60 -34.45 10.46
C GLU A 53 -14.68 -35.90 11.00
N LYS A 54 -15.54 -36.14 11.99
CA LYS A 54 -15.81 -37.52 12.45
C LYS A 54 -16.45 -38.38 11.36
N VAL A 55 -17.39 -37.81 10.57
CA VAL A 55 -17.96 -38.51 9.42
C VAL A 55 -16.86 -38.97 8.45
N VAL A 56 -15.92 -38.04 8.11
CA VAL A 56 -14.80 -38.36 7.22
C VAL A 56 -13.95 -39.49 7.82
N ALA A 57 -13.61 -39.40 9.11
CA ALA A 57 -12.77 -40.38 9.78
C ALA A 57 -13.44 -41.79 9.80
N ILE A 58 -14.75 -41.87 10.04
CA ILE A 58 -15.50 -43.14 9.99
C ILE A 58 -15.56 -43.67 8.56
N CYS A 59 -15.83 -42.81 7.57
CA CYS A 59 -15.84 -43.22 6.16
C CYS A 59 -14.49 -43.74 5.69
N ASP A 60 -13.37 -43.16 6.19
CA ASP A 60 -12.03 -43.66 5.89
C ASP A 60 -11.76 -45.05 6.41
N GLN A 61 -12.36 -45.43 7.54
CA GLN A 61 -12.28 -46.79 8.10
C GLN A 61 -13.15 -47.80 7.32
N ILE A 62 -14.30 -47.36 6.83
CA ILE A 62 -15.23 -48.19 6.06
C ILE A 62 -14.71 -48.47 4.63
N GLY A 63 -14.00 -47.50 4.04
CA GLY A 63 -13.47 -47.57 2.68
C GLY A 63 -14.51 -47.23 1.60
N ASP A 64 -14.38 -47.86 0.42
CA ASP A 64 -15.10 -47.49 -0.80
C ASP A 64 -16.62 -47.44 -0.67
N SER A 65 -17.19 -48.29 0.18
CA SER A 65 -18.65 -48.38 0.36
C SER A 65 -19.27 -47.12 1.02
N ALA A 66 -18.48 -46.30 1.68
CA ALA A 66 -18.89 -45.03 2.29
C ALA A 66 -18.41 -43.77 1.55
N GLN A 67 -17.80 -43.92 0.37
CA GLN A 67 -17.23 -42.80 -0.40
C GLN A 67 -18.26 -41.74 -0.75
N ASP A 68 -19.51 -42.11 -0.97
CA ASP A 68 -20.61 -41.19 -1.24
C ASP A 68 -20.92 -40.25 -0.06
N VAL A 69 -20.85 -40.77 1.16
CA VAL A 69 -21.05 -39.98 2.41
C VAL A 69 -19.83 -39.11 2.66
N LYS A 70 -18.62 -39.68 2.52
CA LYS A 70 -17.36 -38.96 2.65
C LYS A 70 -17.29 -37.75 1.72
N SER A 71 -17.60 -37.97 0.42
CA SER A 71 -17.54 -36.90 -0.59
C SER A 71 -18.46 -35.72 -0.24
N LYS A 72 -19.64 -35.99 0.32
CA LYS A 72 -20.53 -34.92 0.80
C LYS A 72 -19.98 -34.18 2.02
N ALA A 73 -19.38 -34.90 2.97
CA ALA A 73 -18.82 -34.30 4.17
C ALA A 73 -17.62 -33.36 3.84
N ILE A 74 -16.71 -33.82 2.98
CA ILE A 74 -15.51 -33.06 2.61
C ILE A 74 -15.84 -31.75 1.85
N THR A 75 -16.96 -31.69 1.12
CA THR A 75 -17.38 -30.44 0.43
C THR A 75 -17.91 -29.37 1.37
N VAL A 76 -18.29 -29.75 2.61
CA VAL A 76 -18.87 -28.79 3.58
C VAL A 76 -17.82 -28.27 4.56
N ILE A 77 -16.82 -29.08 4.88
CA ILE A 77 -15.81 -28.74 5.90
C ILE A 77 -15.09 -27.42 5.63
N PRO A 78 -14.55 -27.15 4.42
CA PRO A 78 -13.87 -25.87 4.15
C PRO A 78 -14.78 -24.65 4.34
N ASP A 79 -16.04 -24.75 3.91
CA ASP A 79 -17.03 -23.66 4.06
C ASP A 79 -17.32 -23.36 5.56
N LEU A 80 -17.34 -24.38 6.44
CA LEU A 80 -17.55 -24.19 7.88
C LEU A 80 -16.35 -23.48 8.54
N TYR A 81 -15.13 -23.86 8.17
CA TYR A 81 -13.92 -23.16 8.62
C TYR A 81 -13.90 -21.71 8.13
N TYR A 82 -14.25 -21.46 6.88
CA TYR A 82 -14.37 -20.11 6.33
C TYR A 82 -15.41 -19.28 7.09
N LYS A 83 -16.59 -19.85 7.36
CA LYS A 83 -17.65 -19.15 8.11
C LYS A 83 -17.17 -18.73 9.49
N LYS A 84 -16.42 -19.58 10.19
CA LYS A 84 -15.82 -19.24 11.48
C LYS A 84 -14.85 -18.06 11.36
N ALA A 85 -13.93 -18.11 10.41
CA ALA A 85 -12.98 -17.02 10.17
C ALA A 85 -13.69 -15.72 9.80
N TYR A 86 -14.71 -15.80 8.95
CA TYR A 86 -15.52 -14.66 8.53
C TYR A 86 -16.26 -14.01 9.72
N ASN A 87 -16.90 -14.79 10.56
CA ASN A 87 -17.64 -14.27 11.72
C ASN A 87 -16.70 -13.60 12.72
N LEU A 88 -15.52 -14.16 12.97
CA LEU A 88 -14.49 -13.55 13.80
C LEU A 88 -14.10 -12.16 13.30
N LEU A 89 -13.98 -11.96 11.98
CA LEU A 89 -13.64 -10.66 11.42
C LEU A 89 -14.83 -9.70 11.39
N MET A 90 -15.95 -10.16 10.82
CA MET A 90 -17.08 -9.28 10.47
C MET A 90 -18.00 -8.99 11.64
N THR A 91 -18.27 -9.99 12.46
CA THR A 91 -19.21 -9.88 13.58
C THR A 91 -18.48 -9.51 14.88
N ASP A 92 -17.47 -10.28 15.23
CA ASP A 92 -16.81 -10.18 16.55
C ASP A 92 -15.68 -9.13 16.56
N LYS A 93 -15.26 -8.65 15.37
CA LYS A 93 -14.14 -7.70 15.19
C LYS A 93 -12.80 -8.21 15.74
N LYS A 94 -12.63 -9.51 15.82
CA LYS A 94 -11.45 -10.19 16.34
C LYS A 94 -10.46 -10.50 15.23
N VAL A 95 -9.74 -9.47 14.77
CA VAL A 95 -8.88 -9.53 13.57
C VAL A 95 -7.82 -10.63 13.67
N ASN A 96 -7.09 -10.72 14.78
CA ASN A 96 -6.02 -11.71 14.95
C ASN A 96 -6.55 -13.15 15.00
N GLU A 97 -7.68 -13.36 15.68
CA GLU A 97 -8.33 -14.68 15.75
C GLU A 97 -8.85 -15.08 14.36
N SER A 98 -9.41 -14.14 13.61
CA SER A 98 -9.84 -14.35 12.22
C SER A 98 -8.68 -14.75 11.31
N LEU A 99 -7.54 -14.08 11.41
CA LEU A 99 -6.34 -14.43 10.63
C LEU A 99 -5.83 -15.82 10.97
N GLN A 100 -5.85 -16.21 12.25
CA GLN A 100 -5.47 -17.57 12.66
C GLN A 100 -6.46 -18.62 12.11
N ALA A 101 -7.76 -18.35 12.22
CA ALA A 101 -8.79 -19.20 11.65
C ALA A 101 -8.69 -19.30 10.12
N SER A 102 -8.35 -18.19 9.45
CA SER A 102 -8.13 -18.16 7.99
C SER A 102 -6.96 -19.06 7.55
N LYS A 103 -5.87 -19.11 8.32
CA LYS A 103 -4.77 -20.05 8.03
C LYS A 103 -5.23 -21.50 8.09
N THR A 104 -6.04 -21.86 9.08
CA THR A 104 -6.64 -23.20 9.16
C THR A 104 -7.59 -23.45 7.99
N THR A 105 -8.38 -22.45 7.62
CA THR A 105 -9.29 -22.55 6.46
C THR A 105 -8.54 -22.81 5.16
N LEU A 106 -7.41 -22.11 4.92
CA LEU A 106 -6.56 -22.36 3.74
C LEU A 106 -6.04 -23.79 3.72
N ALA A 107 -5.56 -24.31 4.85
CA ALA A 107 -5.09 -25.68 4.94
C ALA A 107 -6.21 -26.70 4.64
N MET A 108 -7.44 -26.44 5.08
CA MET A 108 -8.59 -27.30 4.78
C MET A 108 -9.05 -27.16 3.32
N ALA A 109 -9.02 -25.96 2.76
CA ALA A 109 -9.31 -25.74 1.35
C ALA A 109 -8.29 -26.45 0.44
N ASP A 110 -7.01 -26.43 0.78
CA ASP A 110 -5.98 -27.17 0.05
C ASP A 110 -6.15 -28.70 0.22
N LYS A 111 -6.39 -29.17 1.45
CA LYS A 111 -6.61 -30.62 1.75
C LYS A 111 -7.79 -31.19 0.94
N TYR A 112 -8.88 -30.47 0.85
CA TYR A 112 -10.09 -30.91 0.19
C TYR A 112 -10.28 -30.34 -1.22
N GLN A 113 -9.24 -29.66 -1.75
CA GLN A 113 -9.18 -29.11 -3.11
C GLN A 113 -10.36 -28.17 -3.45
N ASP A 114 -10.70 -27.26 -2.53
CA ASP A 114 -11.71 -26.24 -2.74
C ASP A 114 -11.07 -24.87 -3.08
N PRO A 115 -10.88 -24.55 -4.38
CA PRO A 115 -10.28 -23.29 -4.80
C PRO A 115 -11.18 -22.07 -4.48
N ASN A 116 -12.49 -22.25 -4.39
CA ASN A 116 -13.43 -21.14 -4.11
C ASN A 116 -13.31 -20.67 -2.66
N VAL A 117 -13.23 -21.62 -1.72
CA VAL A 117 -12.98 -21.29 -0.31
C VAL A 117 -11.59 -20.73 -0.12
N LYS A 118 -10.59 -21.26 -0.83
CA LYS A 118 -9.22 -20.71 -0.82
C LYS A 118 -9.20 -19.25 -1.24
N GLU A 119 -9.78 -18.91 -2.39
CA GLU A 119 -9.85 -17.54 -2.89
C GLU A 119 -10.64 -16.61 -1.94
N SER A 120 -11.77 -17.09 -1.43
CA SER A 120 -12.60 -16.32 -0.48
C SER A 120 -11.85 -16.05 0.81
N THR A 121 -11.07 -17.02 1.29
CA THR A 121 -10.25 -16.87 2.51
C THR A 121 -9.09 -15.90 2.28
N GLN A 122 -8.44 -15.92 1.13
CA GLN A 122 -7.40 -14.95 0.77
C GLN A 122 -7.96 -13.53 0.74
N LYS A 123 -9.15 -13.32 0.17
CA LYS A 123 -9.84 -12.02 0.19
C LYS A 123 -10.17 -11.56 1.63
N LEU A 124 -10.61 -12.47 2.48
CA LEU A 124 -10.87 -12.18 3.89
C LEU A 124 -9.58 -11.77 4.63
N MET A 125 -8.48 -12.47 4.39
CA MET A 125 -7.18 -12.11 4.97
C MET A 125 -6.69 -10.74 4.50
N ILE A 126 -6.83 -10.41 3.22
CA ILE A 126 -6.51 -9.08 2.68
C ILE A 126 -7.32 -8.01 3.42
N GLN A 127 -8.61 -8.23 3.63
CA GLN A 127 -9.47 -7.30 4.37
C GLN A 127 -9.02 -7.13 5.84
N ALA A 128 -8.66 -8.22 6.51
CA ALA A 128 -8.16 -8.21 7.88
C ALA A 128 -6.85 -7.40 7.99
N TYR A 129 -5.88 -7.70 7.14
CA TYR A 129 -4.60 -6.97 7.11
C TYR A 129 -4.77 -5.50 6.69
N THR A 130 -5.72 -5.18 5.80
CA THR A 130 -6.03 -3.79 5.43
C THR A 130 -6.53 -3.00 6.63
N SER A 131 -7.41 -3.59 7.45
CA SER A 131 -7.86 -2.99 8.70
C SER A 131 -6.71 -2.76 9.69
N MET A 132 -5.80 -3.73 9.81
CA MET A 132 -4.60 -3.59 10.66
C MET A 132 -3.69 -2.47 10.15
N ALA A 133 -3.38 -2.45 8.86
CA ALA A 133 -2.52 -1.42 8.24
C ALA A 133 -3.11 -0.01 8.44
N ALA A 134 -4.43 0.13 8.25
CA ALA A 134 -5.11 1.40 8.47
C ALA A 134 -5.03 1.86 9.93
N ASN A 135 -5.29 0.95 10.89
CA ASN A 135 -5.21 1.27 12.31
C ASN A 135 -3.78 1.68 12.72
N TYR A 136 -2.77 0.90 12.34
CA TYR A 136 -1.37 1.24 12.61
C TYR A 136 -0.93 2.53 11.91
N GLY A 137 -1.44 2.80 10.71
CA GLY A 137 -1.20 4.06 10.01
C GLY A 137 -1.77 5.27 10.76
N GLN A 138 -2.99 5.16 11.30
CA GLN A 138 -3.63 6.20 12.11
C GLN A 138 -2.90 6.47 13.43
N THR A 139 -2.41 5.41 14.08
CA THR A 139 -1.62 5.51 15.32
C THR A 139 -0.14 5.83 15.07
N LYS A 140 0.26 6.02 13.80
CA LYS A 140 1.65 6.29 13.37
C LYS A 140 2.64 5.17 13.70
N GLU A 141 2.15 3.96 13.92
CA GLU A 141 2.96 2.76 14.08
C GLU A 141 3.36 2.21 12.69
N TYR A 142 4.06 3.05 11.92
CA TYR A 142 4.29 2.79 10.49
C TYR A 142 5.04 1.50 10.21
N ASP A 143 5.97 1.07 11.06
CA ASP A 143 6.65 -0.22 10.89
C ASP A 143 5.66 -1.39 10.91
N LYS A 144 4.70 -1.38 11.85
CA LYS A 144 3.64 -2.41 11.91
C LYS A 144 2.69 -2.31 10.71
N ALA A 145 2.39 -1.09 10.26
CA ALA A 145 1.58 -0.89 9.07
C ALA A 145 2.25 -1.46 7.81
N VAL A 146 3.57 -1.27 7.65
CA VAL A 146 4.35 -1.87 6.55
C VAL A 146 4.29 -3.39 6.59
N LEU A 147 4.47 -4.03 7.77
CA LEU A 147 4.35 -5.49 7.90
C LEU A 147 2.96 -6.03 7.52
N ALA A 148 1.90 -5.30 7.87
CA ALA A 148 0.55 -5.66 7.44
C ALA A 148 0.38 -5.52 5.92
N CYS A 149 0.94 -4.47 5.31
CA CYS A 149 0.97 -4.32 3.85
C CYS A 149 1.77 -5.44 3.18
N ASP A 150 2.91 -5.83 3.74
CA ASP A 150 3.71 -6.95 3.23
C ASP A 150 2.93 -8.27 3.25
N SER A 151 2.13 -8.49 4.30
CA SER A 151 1.24 -9.65 4.39
C SER A 151 0.17 -9.67 3.29
N ILE A 152 -0.37 -8.52 2.91
CA ILE A 152 -1.29 -8.40 1.77
C ILE A 152 -0.57 -8.70 0.45
N LEU A 153 0.61 -8.11 0.25
CA LEU A 153 1.39 -8.27 -0.98
C LEU A 153 1.94 -9.69 -1.15
N ALA A 154 2.11 -10.44 -0.06
CA ALA A 154 2.42 -11.87 -0.11
C ALA A 154 1.25 -12.71 -0.65
N ILE A 155 -0.01 -12.29 -0.41
CA ILE A 155 -1.20 -12.94 -0.95
C ILE A 155 -1.48 -12.48 -2.37
N ASN A 156 -1.39 -11.18 -2.63
CA ASN A 156 -1.62 -10.55 -3.92
C ASN A 156 -0.54 -9.49 -4.20
N PRO A 157 0.54 -9.85 -4.90
CA PRO A 157 1.64 -8.93 -5.22
C PRO A 157 1.21 -7.71 -6.06
N ASP A 158 0.10 -7.81 -6.77
CA ASP A 158 -0.42 -6.76 -7.65
C ASP A 158 -1.50 -5.89 -6.99
N HIS A 159 -1.65 -5.97 -5.66
CA HIS A 159 -2.65 -5.19 -4.95
C HIS A 159 -2.25 -3.70 -4.86
N THR A 160 -2.58 -2.95 -5.91
CA THR A 160 -2.17 -1.53 -6.08
C THR A 160 -2.54 -0.62 -4.91
N PRO A 161 -3.72 -0.73 -4.25
CA PRO A 161 -4.00 0.11 -3.09
C PRO A 161 -3.00 -0.11 -1.95
N THR A 162 -2.56 -1.34 -1.73
CA THR A 162 -1.57 -1.66 -0.70
C THR A 162 -0.18 -1.14 -1.05
N LEU A 163 0.25 -1.23 -2.31
CA LEU A 163 1.53 -0.66 -2.75
C LEU A 163 1.58 0.84 -2.45
N TYR A 164 0.52 1.58 -2.77
CA TYR A 164 0.45 3.01 -2.50
C TYR A 164 0.49 3.31 -0.99
N ASN A 165 -0.32 2.61 -0.20
CA ASN A 165 -0.34 2.78 1.26
C ASN A 165 1.02 2.44 1.89
N LYS A 166 1.66 1.34 1.47
CA LYS A 166 3.00 0.97 1.92
C LYS A 166 4.01 2.07 1.63
N ALA A 167 3.99 2.64 0.42
CA ALA A 167 4.86 3.76 0.08
C ALA A 167 4.64 4.96 1.02
N LEU A 168 3.38 5.31 1.35
CA LEU A 168 3.10 6.38 2.29
C LEU A 168 3.63 6.09 3.71
N MET A 169 3.56 4.85 4.18
CA MET A 169 4.12 4.45 5.47
C MET A 169 5.65 4.53 5.47
N LEU A 170 6.30 4.04 4.41
CA LEU A 170 7.76 4.12 4.23
C LEU A 170 8.25 5.57 4.16
N ARG A 171 7.49 6.46 3.51
CA ARG A 171 7.73 7.91 3.55
C ARG A 171 7.65 8.45 4.98
N GLY A 172 6.67 8.02 5.76
CA GLY A 172 6.52 8.40 7.17
C GLY A 172 7.67 7.94 8.06
N LEU A 173 8.33 6.83 7.70
CA LEU A 173 9.51 6.26 8.36
C LEU A 173 10.83 6.87 7.87
N ASP A 174 10.80 7.77 6.90
CA ASP A 174 11.98 8.32 6.19
C ASP A 174 12.89 7.23 5.57
N LYS A 175 12.28 6.10 5.15
CA LYS A 175 12.95 5.00 4.44
C LYS A 175 12.95 5.27 2.94
N GLY A 176 13.81 6.21 2.52
CA GLY A 176 13.87 6.72 1.15
C GLY A 176 14.03 5.68 0.06
N PRO A 177 15.01 4.76 0.14
CA PRO A 177 15.22 3.72 -0.87
C PRO A 177 14.01 2.80 -1.03
N GLU A 178 13.45 2.31 0.07
CA GLU A 178 12.29 1.41 0.06
C GLU A 178 11.03 2.14 -0.41
N PHE A 179 10.88 3.42 -0.04
CA PHE A 179 9.82 4.28 -0.55
C PHE A 179 9.91 4.42 -2.07
N GLU A 180 11.09 4.75 -2.61
CA GLU A 180 11.31 4.90 -4.05
C GLU A 180 10.95 3.61 -4.80
N GLN A 181 11.48 2.47 -4.35
CA GLN A 181 11.19 1.17 -4.94
C GLN A 181 9.70 0.85 -4.95
N THR A 182 9.00 1.13 -3.83
CA THR A 182 7.58 0.79 -3.69
C THR A 182 6.69 1.71 -4.54
N ILE A 183 7.00 3.02 -4.61
CA ILE A 183 6.22 3.97 -5.41
C ILE A 183 6.44 3.73 -6.91
N ASP A 184 7.66 3.37 -7.32
CA ASP A 184 7.97 3.00 -8.71
C ASP A 184 7.21 1.74 -9.13
N LEU A 185 7.16 0.72 -8.24
CA LEU A 185 6.36 -0.47 -8.49
C LEU A 185 4.87 -0.13 -8.61
N TYR A 186 4.33 0.70 -7.71
CA TYR A 186 2.95 1.17 -7.81
C TYR A 186 2.68 1.85 -9.16
N LEU A 187 3.54 2.80 -9.56
CA LEU A 187 3.41 3.52 -10.84
C LEU A 187 3.42 2.56 -12.03
N SER A 188 4.23 1.52 -11.99
CA SER A 188 4.29 0.50 -13.06
C SER A 188 2.98 -0.30 -13.19
N LYS A 189 2.21 -0.44 -12.11
CA LYS A 189 0.97 -1.22 -12.07
C LYS A 189 -0.29 -0.42 -12.40
N ILE A 190 -0.23 0.92 -12.34
CA ILE A 190 -1.38 1.80 -12.58
C ILE A 190 -1.33 2.49 -13.95
N GLN A 191 -0.58 1.93 -14.91
CA GLN A 191 -0.45 2.51 -16.25
C GLN A 191 -1.84 2.79 -16.86
N GLY A 192 -2.00 4.02 -17.37
CA GLY A 192 -3.27 4.48 -17.95
C GLY A 192 -4.20 5.24 -16.98
N ASP A 193 -3.96 5.21 -15.68
CA ASP A 193 -4.70 6.03 -14.71
C ASP A 193 -3.94 7.35 -14.45
N ALA A 194 -4.21 8.36 -15.26
CA ALA A 194 -3.51 9.64 -15.20
C ALA A 194 -3.65 10.34 -13.83
N ALA A 195 -4.82 10.24 -13.19
CA ALA A 195 -5.07 10.90 -11.91
C ALA A 195 -4.24 10.27 -10.78
N LYS A 196 -4.22 8.94 -10.68
CA LYS A 196 -3.40 8.24 -9.70
C LYS A 196 -1.91 8.40 -9.97
N THR A 197 -1.51 8.42 -11.25
CA THR A 197 -0.12 8.65 -11.66
C THR A 197 0.35 10.03 -11.21
N GLU A 198 -0.42 11.09 -11.45
CA GLU A 198 -0.06 12.44 -11.00
C GLU A 198 -0.01 12.54 -9.47
N GLN A 199 -0.98 11.92 -8.77
CA GLN A 199 -0.97 11.89 -7.32
C GLN A 199 0.29 11.21 -6.75
N ALA A 200 0.68 10.06 -7.30
CA ALA A 200 1.87 9.33 -6.87
C ALA A 200 3.17 10.10 -7.18
N ASN A 201 3.24 10.65 -8.39
CA ASN A 201 4.36 11.48 -8.81
C ASN A 201 4.53 12.69 -7.89
N LYS A 202 3.44 13.39 -7.58
CA LYS A 202 3.47 14.51 -6.64
C LYS A 202 4.01 14.10 -5.27
N VAL A 203 3.54 12.98 -4.73
CA VAL A 203 4.00 12.46 -3.43
C VAL A 203 5.49 12.16 -3.44
N ALA A 204 5.99 11.52 -4.50
CA ALA A 204 7.40 11.17 -4.65
C ALA A 204 8.28 12.42 -4.86
N ARG A 205 7.88 13.30 -5.77
CA ARG A 205 8.55 14.58 -6.02
C ARG A 205 8.68 15.40 -4.74
N ASP A 206 7.59 15.57 -4.00
CA ASP A 206 7.59 16.38 -2.77
C ASP A 206 8.48 15.76 -1.68
N TYR A 207 8.49 14.43 -1.53
CA TYR A 207 9.36 13.76 -0.58
C TYR A 207 10.84 14.04 -0.88
N PHE A 208 11.29 13.77 -2.10
CA PHE A 208 12.69 13.95 -2.48
C PHE A 208 13.09 15.42 -2.53
N ARG A 209 12.19 16.33 -2.93
CA ARG A 209 12.43 17.76 -2.92
C ARG A 209 12.64 18.28 -1.49
N VAL A 210 11.83 17.86 -0.53
CA VAL A 210 12.00 18.22 0.89
C VAL A 210 13.30 17.67 1.44
N ALA A 211 13.62 16.41 1.16
CA ALA A 211 14.89 15.79 1.58
C ALA A 211 16.11 16.53 0.97
N GLY A 212 16.03 16.88 -0.32
CA GLY A 212 17.08 17.67 -0.99
C GLY A 212 17.25 19.07 -0.38
N GLY A 213 16.14 19.73 -0.05
CA GLY A 213 16.18 21.02 0.64
C GLY A 213 16.80 20.94 2.04
N LYS A 214 16.53 19.86 2.79
CA LYS A 214 17.17 19.61 4.08
C LYS A 214 18.67 19.39 3.90
N ALA A 215 19.09 18.54 2.97
CA ALA A 215 20.50 18.30 2.65
C ALA A 215 21.22 19.61 2.25
N ASN A 216 20.55 20.49 1.47
CA ASN A 216 21.08 21.81 1.13
C ASN A 216 21.30 22.70 2.37
N LYS A 217 20.36 22.71 3.30
CA LYS A 217 20.50 23.45 4.59
C LYS A 217 21.65 22.90 5.41
N ASP A 218 21.81 21.60 5.44
CA ASP A 218 22.89 20.90 6.16
C ASP A 218 24.26 20.97 5.43
N ASN A 219 24.33 21.74 4.34
CA ASN A 219 25.52 21.91 3.47
C ASN A 219 26.04 20.60 2.84
N LYS A 220 25.18 19.57 2.74
CA LYS A 220 25.46 18.32 2.04
C LYS A 220 25.08 18.47 0.56
N LEU A 221 25.84 19.30 -0.16
CA LEU A 221 25.45 19.82 -1.46
C LEU A 221 25.32 18.74 -2.53
N ASN A 222 26.17 17.68 -2.52
CA ASN A 222 26.09 16.60 -3.48
C ASN A 222 24.86 15.72 -3.21
N ASP A 223 24.56 15.43 -1.95
CA ASP A 223 23.36 14.68 -1.55
C ASP A 223 22.10 15.47 -1.95
N ALA A 224 22.13 16.80 -1.76
CA ALA A 224 21.04 17.68 -2.17
C ALA A 224 20.77 17.59 -3.68
N VAL A 225 21.81 17.67 -4.52
CA VAL A 225 21.66 17.51 -5.99
C VAL A 225 21.08 16.12 -6.32
N THR A 226 21.60 15.05 -5.71
CA THR A 226 21.12 13.69 -5.93
C THR A 226 19.63 13.55 -5.60
N LEU A 227 19.20 14.07 -4.45
CA LEU A 227 17.80 14.00 -4.00
C LEU A 227 16.88 14.86 -4.88
N LEU A 228 17.32 16.07 -5.28
CA LEU A 228 16.57 16.90 -6.20
C LEU A 228 16.45 16.27 -7.59
N THR A 229 17.50 15.57 -8.06
CA THR A 229 17.44 14.80 -9.31
C THR A 229 16.45 13.64 -9.21
N LYS A 230 16.37 12.97 -8.06
CA LYS A 230 15.30 12.00 -7.82
C LYS A 230 13.92 12.64 -7.84
N ALA A 231 13.77 13.82 -7.27
CA ALA A 231 12.51 14.56 -7.34
C ALA A 231 12.09 14.86 -8.78
N SER A 232 13.02 15.27 -9.66
CA SER A 232 12.73 15.59 -11.05
C SER A 232 12.27 14.39 -11.88
N LYS A 233 12.64 13.18 -11.50
CA LYS A 233 12.13 11.93 -12.11
C LYS A 233 10.59 11.84 -12.07
N TYR A 234 9.99 12.39 -11.01
CA TYR A 234 8.54 12.35 -10.78
C TYR A 234 7.82 13.64 -11.22
N GLY A 235 8.49 14.46 -11.99
CA GLY A 235 7.97 15.70 -12.54
C GLY A 235 8.69 16.94 -12.01
N GLU A 236 8.44 18.03 -12.66
CA GLU A 236 9.11 19.30 -12.39
C GLU A 236 8.11 20.32 -11.85
N ASP A 237 8.59 21.18 -10.95
CA ASP A 237 7.85 22.34 -10.48
C ASP A 237 8.81 23.54 -10.22
N ASN A 238 8.23 24.71 -10.10
CA ASN A 238 8.97 25.93 -9.84
C ASN A 238 9.81 25.88 -8.55
N ASN A 239 9.34 25.21 -7.49
CA ASN A 239 10.07 25.08 -6.24
C ASN A 239 11.29 24.15 -6.36
N LEU A 240 11.19 23.10 -7.18
CA LEU A 240 12.32 22.22 -7.48
C LEU A 240 13.44 23.00 -8.15
N TYR A 241 13.14 23.82 -9.13
CA TYR A 241 14.12 24.66 -9.81
C TYR A 241 14.73 25.73 -8.90
N TYR A 242 13.95 26.34 -8.02
CA TYR A 242 14.48 27.21 -6.97
C TYR A 242 15.53 26.49 -6.10
N GLN A 243 15.23 25.25 -5.68
CA GLN A 243 16.16 24.51 -4.83
C GLN A 243 17.43 24.10 -5.58
N PHE A 244 17.33 23.71 -6.85
CA PHE A 244 18.50 23.47 -7.68
C PHE A 244 19.37 24.75 -7.82
N ALA A 245 18.75 25.89 -8.09
CA ALA A 245 19.46 27.15 -8.20
C ALA A 245 20.24 27.49 -6.91
N SER A 246 19.58 27.29 -5.76
CA SER A 246 20.19 27.51 -4.45
C SER A 246 21.37 26.60 -4.18
N VAL A 247 21.24 25.30 -4.46
CA VAL A 247 22.34 24.35 -4.28
C VAL A 247 23.52 24.64 -5.22
N TYR A 248 23.24 24.93 -6.50
CA TYR A 248 24.29 25.24 -7.48
C TYR A 248 25.01 26.57 -7.19
N ASN A 249 24.33 27.56 -6.66
CA ASN A 249 24.97 28.77 -6.16
C ASN A 249 25.98 28.48 -5.04
N LYS A 250 25.60 27.66 -4.07
CA LYS A 250 26.51 27.23 -3.01
C LYS A 250 27.68 26.41 -3.53
N GLN A 251 27.46 25.58 -4.58
CA GLN A 251 28.55 24.84 -5.26
C GLN A 251 29.40 25.74 -6.18
N LYS A 252 29.07 27.02 -6.32
CA LYS A 252 29.68 27.95 -7.27
C LYS A 252 29.56 27.52 -8.74
N LYS A 253 28.52 26.73 -9.05
CA LYS A 253 28.15 26.35 -10.42
C LYS A 253 27.14 27.36 -10.98
N PHE A 254 27.62 28.57 -11.19
CA PHE A 254 26.75 29.71 -11.40
C PHE A 254 25.91 29.68 -12.70
N GLU A 255 26.43 29.07 -13.77
CA GLU A 255 25.65 28.87 -15.02
C GLU A 255 24.43 27.96 -14.77
N LEU A 256 24.64 26.87 -14.04
CA LEU A 256 23.53 25.95 -13.68
C LEU A 256 22.55 26.64 -12.74
N ALA A 257 23.05 27.43 -11.79
CA ALA A 257 22.21 28.18 -10.88
C ALA A 257 21.32 29.20 -11.62
N ALA A 258 21.90 29.98 -12.53
CA ALA A 258 21.16 30.95 -13.33
C ALA A 258 20.08 30.29 -14.20
N THR A 259 20.45 29.18 -14.88
CA THR A 259 19.52 28.43 -15.73
C THR A 259 18.32 27.91 -14.91
N ASN A 260 18.56 27.34 -13.73
CA ASN A 260 17.48 26.83 -12.90
C ASN A 260 16.64 27.95 -12.28
N ALA A 261 17.25 29.06 -11.85
CA ALA A 261 16.49 30.20 -11.35
C ALA A 261 15.56 30.77 -12.42
N GLN A 262 16.04 30.90 -13.66
CA GLN A 262 15.24 31.38 -14.79
C GLN A 262 14.08 30.41 -15.10
N LYS A 263 14.33 29.08 -15.14
CA LYS A 263 13.24 28.10 -15.33
C LYS A 263 12.16 28.20 -14.24
N GLY A 264 12.57 28.43 -12.99
CA GLY A 264 11.62 28.65 -11.89
C GLY A 264 10.76 29.91 -12.10
N LEU A 265 11.35 30.99 -12.59
CA LEU A 265 10.65 32.24 -12.96
C LEU A 265 9.66 32.03 -14.10
N ASP A 266 10.08 31.29 -15.14
CA ASP A 266 9.26 31.04 -16.32
C ASP A 266 8.01 30.19 -15.96
N MET A 267 8.17 29.20 -15.11
CA MET A 267 7.06 28.37 -14.62
C MET A 267 6.10 29.14 -13.69
N ASP A 268 6.55 30.19 -13.07
CA ASP A 268 5.80 31.02 -12.10
C ASP A 268 5.51 32.43 -12.67
N ALA A 269 5.36 32.55 -13.99
CA ALA A 269 5.24 33.82 -14.68
C ALA A 269 4.12 34.72 -14.16
N ALA A 270 3.01 34.15 -13.72
CA ALA A 270 1.85 34.87 -13.18
C ALA A 270 1.94 35.17 -11.67
N ALA A 271 3.00 34.73 -10.97
CA ALA A 271 3.13 34.92 -9.53
C ALA A 271 3.38 36.40 -9.17
N THR A 272 3.05 36.73 -7.91
CA THR A 272 3.31 38.07 -7.36
C THR A 272 4.83 38.36 -7.24
N PRO A 273 5.25 39.61 -7.17
CA PRO A 273 6.66 39.95 -6.93
C PRO A 273 7.26 39.27 -5.72
N GLU A 274 6.49 39.16 -4.61
CA GLU A 274 6.93 38.46 -3.40
C GLU A 274 7.25 37.01 -3.67
N ASN A 275 6.42 36.31 -4.42
CA ASN A 275 6.62 34.91 -4.75
C ASN A 275 7.78 34.70 -5.73
N LYS A 276 8.04 35.65 -6.61
CA LYS A 276 9.17 35.65 -7.55
C LYS A 276 10.50 36.01 -6.89
N ALA A 277 10.50 36.67 -5.74
CA ALA A 277 11.70 37.19 -5.09
C ALA A 277 12.77 36.11 -4.86
N LYS A 278 12.36 34.86 -4.49
CA LYS A 278 13.27 33.75 -4.28
C LYS A 278 14.07 33.38 -5.54
N TYR A 279 13.45 33.41 -6.70
CA TYR A 279 14.11 33.07 -7.96
C TYR A 279 15.04 34.21 -8.39
N TYR A 280 14.58 35.47 -8.27
CA TYR A 280 15.42 36.63 -8.58
C TYR A 280 16.62 36.75 -7.66
N TYR A 281 16.50 36.34 -6.40
CA TYR A 281 17.63 36.28 -5.47
C TYR A 281 18.69 35.28 -5.92
N GLU A 282 18.27 34.05 -6.25
CA GLU A 282 19.20 33.03 -6.73
C GLU A 282 19.80 33.40 -8.11
N LEU A 283 18.99 34.00 -9.02
CA LEU A 283 19.46 34.45 -10.31
C LEU A 283 20.49 35.57 -10.16
N GLY A 284 20.22 36.56 -9.33
CA GLY A 284 21.16 37.69 -9.08
C GLY A 284 22.44 37.22 -8.42
N THR A 285 22.35 36.24 -7.50
CA THR A 285 23.53 35.62 -6.88
C THR A 285 24.38 34.88 -7.93
N ALA A 286 23.76 34.15 -8.83
CA ALA A 286 24.45 33.43 -9.92
C ALA A 286 25.10 34.41 -10.91
N GLN A 287 24.38 35.45 -11.31
CA GLN A 287 24.88 36.51 -12.23
C GLN A 287 26.07 37.25 -11.62
N ALA A 288 26.02 37.56 -10.32
CA ALA A 288 27.15 38.14 -9.61
C ALA A 288 28.38 37.23 -9.63
N GLY A 289 28.18 35.92 -9.40
CA GLY A 289 29.25 34.91 -9.48
C GLY A 289 29.87 34.76 -10.87
N LEU A 290 29.09 35.07 -11.93
CA LEU A 290 29.54 35.11 -13.33
C LEU A 290 30.17 36.46 -13.74
N GLY A 291 30.26 37.44 -12.84
CA GLY A 291 30.77 38.77 -13.14
C GLY A 291 29.79 39.64 -13.92
N LYS A 292 28.53 39.24 -14.10
CA LYS A 292 27.48 39.97 -14.80
C LYS A 292 26.83 41.01 -13.84
N THR A 293 27.60 42.02 -13.42
CA THR A 293 27.21 42.92 -12.34
C THR A 293 25.91 43.68 -12.64
N SER A 294 25.74 44.18 -13.87
CA SER A 294 24.51 44.91 -14.27
C SER A 294 23.26 44.06 -14.12
N ASP A 295 23.29 42.82 -14.66
CA ASP A 295 22.17 41.88 -14.61
C ASP A 295 21.89 41.45 -13.16
N ALA A 296 22.95 41.22 -12.38
CA ALA A 296 22.84 40.88 -10.96
C ALA A 296 22.14 41.99 -10.16
N CYS A 297 22.50 43.27 -10.41
CA CYS A 297 21.86 44.41 -9.75
C CYS A 297 20.36 44.50 -10.06
N GLN A 298 19.99 44.27 -11.32
CA GLN A 298 18.58 44.23 -11.72
C GLN A 298 17.81 43.09 -11.06
N SER A 299 18.35 41.85 -11.11
CA SER A 299 17.74 40.70 -10.49
C SER A 299 17.60 40.87 -8.98
N LEU A 300 18.64 41.37 -8.30
CA LEU A 300 18.60 41.64 -6.86
C LEU A 300 17.58 42.75 -6.51
N THR A 301 17.33 43.69 -7.38
CA THR A 301 16.26 44.69 -7.18
C THR A 301 14.89 44.03 -7.18
N ASN A 302 14.65 43.11 -8.12
CA ASN A 302 13.42 42.33 -8.21
C ASN A 302 13.28 41.30 -7.07
N ALA A 303 14.36 40.97 -6.36
CA ALA A 303 14.36 40.11 -5.20
C ALA A 303 14.04 40.80 -3.87
N MET A 304 13.91 42.18 -3.87
CA MET A 304 13.75 42.95 -2.64
C MET A 304 12.32 42.86 -2.05
N TYR A 305 11.83 41.65 -1.80
CA TYR A 305 10.55 41.38 -1.17
C TYR A 305 10.68 40.34 -0.06
N GLY A 306 9.79 40.42 0.92
CA GLY A 306 9.65 39.44 1.99
C GLY A 306 10.98 39.05 2.64
N PRO A 307 11.26 37.75 2.83
CA PRO A 307 12.47 37.27 3.52
C PRO A 307 13.77 37.55 2.74
N PHE A 308 13.69 37.89 1.46
CA PHE A 308 14.87 38.16 0.61
C PHE A 308 15.29 39.62 0.60
N LEU A 309 14.47 40.55 1.11
CA LEU A 309 14.72 41.99 1.10
C LEU A 309 16.11 42.34 1.62
N ASN A 310 16.44 41.93 2.85
CA ASN A 310 17.70 42.31 3.48
C ASN A 310 18.92 41.65 2.83
N ALA A 311 18.77 40.38 2.43
CA ALA A 311 19.82 39.63 1.77
C ALA A 311 20.14 40.23 0.38
N ALA A 312 19.11 40.55 -0.41
CA ALA A 312 19.27 41.19 -1.72
C ALA A 312 19.88 42.60 -1.59
N LYS A 313 19.42 43.40 -0.63
CA LYS A 313 19.97 44.72 -0.35
C LYS A 313 21.46 44.64 0.02
N GLY A 314 21.84 43.69 0.87
CA GLY A 314 23.23 43.47 1.24
C GLY A 314 24.12 43.08 0.03
N GLN A 315 23.64 42.19 -0.84
CA GLN A 315 24.37 41.84 -2.06
C GLN A 315 24.49 43.02 -3.03
N LYS A 316 23.45 43.83 -3.23
CA LYS A 316 23.51 45.07 -4.06
C LYS A 316 24.57 46.03 -3.55
N THR A 317 24.68 46.24 -2.23
CA THR A 317 25.69 47.08 -1.62
C THR A 317 27.10 46.55 -1.90
N ASN A 318 27.32 45.23 -1.74
CA ASN A 318 28.64 44.62 -1.99
C ASN A 318 29.04 44.71 -3.47
N LEU A 319 28.09 44.64 -4.40
CA LEU A 319 28.30 44.76 -5.84
C LEU A 319 28.41 46.22 -6.30
N LYS A 320 28.23 47.19 -5.39
CA LYS A 320 28.18 48.62 -5.71
C LYS A 320 27.14 48.96 -6.78
N CYS A 321 25.95 48.34 -6.68
CA CYS A 321 24.86 48.58 -7.61
C CYS A 321 24.40 50.05 -7.54
N PRO A 322 23.96 50.62 -8.68
CA PRO A 322 23.31 51.95 -8.66
C PRO A 322 22.10 51.94 -7.71
N GLN A 323 21.86 53.09 -7.06
CA GLN A 323 20.70 53.28 -6.18
C GLN A 323 19.40 53.34 -6.97
#